data_4702dccab52da208baa09598edd683a4
#
_entry.id   4702dccab52da208baa09598edd683a4
#
_cell.length_a   1.000
_cell.length_b   1.000
_cell.length_c   1.000
_cell.angle_alpha   90.00
_cell.angle_beta   90.00
_cell.angle_gamma   90.00
#
_symmetry.space_group_name_H-M   'P 1'
#
loop_
_entity.id
_entity.type
_entity.pdbx_description
1 polymer ?
#
loop_
_entity_poly.entity_id
_entity_poly.type
_entity_poly.pdbx_seq_one_letter_code
_entity_poly.pdbx_strand_id
1 'polypeptide(L)'
;MKKLILLTSMAAMALVLSNCSGSKKLATTPKLNFESNLKAVVMSECAPCHIPAKGGNKKPYDNYANVKTDIDEIIRRIEMNPGERGSMPFRKTTKLSDSTIALFKQWRADGVLEK
;
A
#
# COMPACT_ATOMS: atom_id res chain seq x y z
N MET A 1 11.29 9.39 72.39
CA MET A 1 10.53 8.41 71.55
C MET A 1 9.71 9.03 70.42
N LYS A 2 9.71 10.35 70.23
CA LYS A 2 8.95 11.01 69.13
C LYS A 2 9.75 11.27 67.84
N LYS A 3 11.06 10.96 67.81
CA LYS A 3 11.92 11.18 66.62
C LYS A 3 12.18 9.95 65.80
N LEU A 4 11.71 8.76 66.21
CA LEU A 4 11.97 7.50 65.50
C LEU A 4 10.85 7.13 64.51
N ILE A 5 9.69 7.77 64.60
CA ILE A 5 8.50 7.43 63.78
C ILE A 5 8.50 8.19 62.45
N LEU A 6 9.30 9.28 62.31
CA LEU A 6 9.33 10.12 61.12
C LEU A 6 10.28 9.60 60.00
N LEU A 7 11.13 8.63 60.28
CA LEU A 7 12.10 8.10 59.32
C LEU A 7 11.62 6.84 58.59
N THR A 8 10.55 6.23 59.04
CA THR A 8 10.03 5.01 58.39
C THR A 8 8.95 5.28 57.33
N SER A 9 8.45 6.52 57.27
CA SER A 9 7.39 6.88 56.30
C SER A 9 7.91 7.34 54.91
N MET A 10 9.21 7.58 54.73
CA MET A 10 9.77 8.04 53.45
C MET A 10 10.35 6.95 52.58
N ALA A 11 10.43 5.70 53.07
CA ALA A 11 10.99 4.58 52.33
C ALA A 11 9.98 3.79 51.49
N ALA A 12 8.67 4.05 51.66
CA ALA A 12 7.61 3.27 51.00
C ALA A 12 7.06 3.91 49.72
N MET A 13 7.54 5.10 49.31
CA MET A 13 6.97 5.84 48.17
C MET A 13 7.83 5.81 46.88
N ALA A 14 8.88 5.02 46.88
CA ALA A 14 9.83 5.01 45.75
C ALA A 14 9.73 3.77 44.83
N LEU A 15 8.70 2.92 44.95
CA LEU A 15 8.64 1.63 44.23
C LEU A 15 7.47 1.48 43.24
N VAL A 16 6.81 2.56 42.82
CA VAL A 16 5.64 2.44 41.93
C VAL A 16 5.86 3.13 40.55
N LEU A 17 7.09 3.44 40.13
CA LEU A 17 7.36 4.09 38.85
C LEU A 17 8.18 3.22 37.89
N SER A 18 7.96 1.93 37.86
CA SER A 18 8.67 1.06 36.90
C SER A 18 7.72 0.02 36.32
N ASN A 19 6.81 0.42 35.43
CA ASN A 19 6.26 -0.51 34.44
C ASN A 19 5.32 0.23 33.47
N CYS A 20 5.88 1.07 32.61
CA CYS A 20 5.26 1.45 31.35
C CYS A 20 6.27 1.34 30.21
N SER A 21 6.87 0.17 30.04
CA SER A 21 7.52 -0.24 28.79
C SER A 21 6.52 -1.10 27.98
N GLY A 22 5.40 -0.50 27.65
CA GLY A 22 4.57 -0.98 26.56
C GLY A 22 5.29 -0.70 25.26
N SER A 23 6.17 -1.59 24.81
CA SER A 23 6.59 -1.64 23.41
C SER A 23 5.33 -1.86 22.59
N LYS A 24 4.73 -0.77 22.09
CA LYS A 24 3.77 -0.84 21.01
C LYS A 24 4.53 -1.43 19.82
N LYS A 25 4.40 -2.73 19.61
CA LYS A 25 4.77 -3.38 18.37
C LYS A 25 3.99 -2.64 17.30
N LEU A 26 4.66 -1.77 16.53
CA LEU A 26 4.05 -1.14 15.37
C LEU A 26 3.51 -2.27 14.52
N ALA A 27 2.19 -2.34 14.36
CA ALA A 27 1.56 -3.24 13.44
C ALA A 27 2.06 -2.86 12.05
N THR A 28 2.97 -3.65 11.48
CA THR A 28 3.42 -3.48 10.11
C THR A 28 2.23 -3.77 9.21
N THR A 29 1.75 -2.75 8.52
CA THR A 29 0.72 -2.92 7.49
C THR A 29 1.22 -3.98 6.50
N PRO A 30 0.43 -5.03 6.20
CA PRO A 30 0.83 -6.03 5.22
C PRO A 30 1.15 -5.36 3.89
N LYS A 31 2.28 -5.75 3.30
CA LYS A 31 2.66 -5.25 1.97
C LYS A 31 1.70 -5.75 0.90
N LEU A 32 1.45 -4.91 -0.08
CA LEU A 32 0.64 -5.29 -1.23
C LEU A 32 1.41 -6.25 -2.15
N ASN A 33 0.68 -7.19 -2.74
CA ASN A 33 1.21 -8.08 -3.76
C ASN A 33 0.31 -8.14 -4.99
N PHE A 34 0.86 -8.63 -6.11
CA PHE A 34 0.15 -8.66 -7.37
C PHE A 34 -1.08 -9.58 -7.34
N GLU A 35 -0.90 -10.83 -6.92
CA GLU A 35 -1.96 -11.84 -6.99
C GLU A 35 -3.19 -11.49 -6.14
N SER A 36 -2.98 -10.97 -4.93
CA SER A 36 -4.06 -10.69 -4.01
C SER A 36 -4.66 -9.29 -4.16
N ASN A 37 -3.87 -8.31 -4.60
CA ASN A 37 -4.28 -6.90 -4.53
C ASN A 37 -4.43 -6.25 -5.91
N LEU A 38 -3.52 -6.48 -6.86
CA LEU A 38 -3.53 -5.77 -8.13
C LEU A 38 -4.20 -6.51 -9.26
N LYS A 39 -4.06 -7.83 -9.32
CA LYS A 39 -4.49 -8.63 -10.47
C LYS A 39 -5.95 -8.38 -10.88
N ALA A 40 -6.86 -8.38 -9.92
CA ALA A 40 -8.29 -8.13 -10.20
C ALA A 40 -8.52 -6.73 -10.79
N VAL A 41 -7.82 -5.72 -10.28
CA VAL A 41 -7.90 -4.34 -10.76
C VAL A 41 -7.35 -4.24 -12.17
N VAL A 42 -6.20 -4.84 -12.45
CA VAL A 42 -5.59 -4.86 -13.79
C VAL A 42 -6.51 -5.56 -14.79
N MET A 43 -7.08 -6.72 -14.42
CA MET A 43 -8.01 -7.48 -15.26
C MET A 43 -9.30 -6.72 -15.58
N SER A 44 -9.70 -5.79 -14.71
CA SER A 44 -10.87 -4.91 -14.91
C SER A 44 -10.51 -3.64 -15.69
N GLU A 45 -9.54 -2.88 -15.20
CA GLU A 45 -9.27 -1.53 -15.69
C GLU A 45 -8.40 -1.48 -16.96
N CYS A 46 -7.59 -2.50 -17.20
CA CYS A 46 -6.74 -2.60 -18.39
C CYS A 46 -7.38 -3.41 -19.54
N ALA A 47 -8.56 -3.94 -19.30
CA ALA A 47 -9.34 -4.64 -20.33
C ALA A 47 -10.06 -3.66 -21.28
N PRO A 48 -10.39 -4.11 -22.50
CA PRO A 48 -9.95 -5.36 -23.12
C PRO A 48 -8.51 -5.30 -23.64
N CYS A 49 -7.96 -4.10 -23.85
CA CYS A 49 -6.76 -3.87 -24.68
C CYS A 49 -5.52 -4.64 -24.24
N HIS A 50 -5.28 -4.73 -22.94
CA HIS A 50 -4.11 -5.39 -22.34
C HIS A 50 -4.43 -6.81 -21.80
N ILE A 51 -5.61 -7.34 -22.06
CA ILE A 51 -6.04 -8.65 -21.60
C ILE A 51 -6.33 -9.56 -22.80
N PRO A 52 -5.40 -10.43 -23.20
CA PRO A 52 -5.55 -11.29 -24.39
C PRO A 52 -6.81 -12.12 -24.37
N ALA A 53 -7.17 -12.71 -23.25
CA ALA A 53 -8.40 -13.50 -23.09
C ALA A 53 -9.70 -12.69 -23.34
N LYS A 54 -9.63 -11.35 -23.35
CA LYS A 54 -10.74 -10.45 -23.68
C LYS A 54 -10.57 -9.80 -25.06
N GLY A 55 -9.75 -10.38 -25.91
CA GLY A 55 -9.50 -9.89 -27.27
C GLY A 55 -8.44 -8.78 -27.37
N GLY A 56 -7.67 -8.56 -26.31
CA GLY A 56 -6.62 -7.53 -26.29
C GLY A 56 -5.45 -7.85 -27.20
N ASN A 57 -4.93 -6.81 -27.86
CA ASN A 57 -3.79 -6.90 -28.79
C ASN A 57 -2.62 -5.99 -28.37
N LYS A 58 -2.68 -5.39 -27.19
CA LYS A 58 -1.59 -4.61 -26.60
C LYS A 58 -0.74 -5.49 -25.70
N LYS A 59 0.42 -4.96 -25.24
CA LYS A 59 1.27 -5.70 -24.30
C LYS A 59 0.42 -6.29 -23.17
N PRO A 60 0.46 -7.60 -22.95
CA PRO A 60 -0.39 -8.25 -21.93
C PRO A 60 -0.05 -7.78 -20.52
N TYR A 61 -1.07 -7.47 -19.75
CA TYR A 61 -0.94 -7.15 -18.32
C TYR A 61 -1.68 -8.15 -17.42
N ASP A 62 -2.14 -9.26 -17.97
CA ASP A 62 -2.73 -10.38 -17.24
C ASP A 62 -1.71 -11.21 -16.44
N ASN A 63 -0.44 -10.84 -16.49
CA ASN A 63 0.65 -11.51 -15.80
C ASN A 63 1.54 -10.52 -15.02
N TYR A 64 2.08 -11.01 -13.92
CA TYR A 64 2.92 -10.25 -13.01
C TYR A 64 4.16 -9.63 -13.68
N ALA A 65 4.89 -10.41 -14.50
CA ALA A 65 6.17 -9.99 -15.05
C ALA A 65 6.05 -8.72 -15.90
N ASN A 66 5.02 -8.63 -16.74
CA ASN A 66 4.80 -7.48 -17.60
C ASN A 66 4.34 -6.25 -16.82
N VAL A 67 3.46 -6.42 -15.81
CA VAL A 67 3.02 -5.31 -14.97
C VAL A 67 4.16 -4.77 -14.13
N LYS A 68 4.98 -5.65 -13.55
CA LYS A 68 6.18 -5.26 -12.81
C LYS A 68 7.15 -4.46 -13.67
N THR A 69 7.42 -4.93 -14.89
CA THR A 69 8.35 -4.26 -15.80
C THR A 69 7.89 -2.85 -16.15
N ASP A 70 6.59 -2.66 -16.32
CA ASP A 70 6.03 -1.39 -16.81
C ASP A 70 5.39 -0.53 -15.71
N ILE A 71 5.57 -0.87 -14.42
CA ILE A 71 4.82 -0.23 -13.33
C ILE A 71 4.97 1.29 -13.30
N ASP A 72 6.14 1.83 -13.54
CA ASP A 72 6.36 3.27 -13.55
C ASP A 72 5.62 3.94 -14.72
N GLU A 73 5.64 3.34 -15.88
CA GLU A 73 4.92 3.83 -17.06
C GLU A 73 3.40 3.68 -16.89
N ILE A 74 2.94 2.58 -16.30
CA ILE A 74 1.52 2.40 -15.96
C ILE A 74 1.06 3.53 -15.05
N ILE A 75 1.78 3.79 -13.95
CA ILE A 75 1.45 4.86 -12.99
C ILE A 75 1.43 6.21 -13.71
N ARG A 76 2.45 6.53 -14.47
CA ARG A 76 2.51 7.79 -15.23
C ARG A 76 1.28 7.99 -16.11
N ARG A 77 0.86 6.95 -16.83
CA ARG A 77 -0.28 7.02 -17.76
C ARG A 77 -1.64 7.11 -17.08
N ILE A 78 -1.83 6.39 -15.97
CA ILE A 78 -3.10 6.43 -15.22
C ILE A 78 -3.26 7.72 -14.40
N GLU A 79 -2.18 8.45 -14.14
CA GLU A 79 -2.20 9.76 -13.50
C GLU A 79 -2.48 10.92 -14.48
N MET A 80 -2.35 10.70 -15.79
CA MET A 80 -2.64 11.70 -16.80
C MET A 80 -4.13 12.04 -16.85
N ASN A 81 -4.44 13.27 -17.31
CA ASN A 81 -5.84 13.64 -17.51
C ASN A 81 -6.44 12.89 -18.71
N PRO A 82 -7.73 12.53 -18.66
CA PRO A 82 -8.41 11.94 -19.80
C PRO A 82 -8.30 12.85 -21.05
N GLY A 83 -7.99 12.23 -22.19
CA GLY A 83 -7.80 12.96 -23.44
C GLY A 83 -6.36 13.41 -23.72
N GLU A 84 -5.48 13.42 -22.73
CA GLU A 84 -4.05 13.63 -22.99
C GLU A 84 -3.46 12.45 -23.78
N ARG A 85 -2.54 12.76 -24.69
CA ARG A 85 -1.92 11.72 -25.52
C ARG A 85 -1.14 10.74 -24.66
N GLY A 86 -1.60 9.50 -24.61
CA GLY A 86 -1.00 8.42 -23.83
C GLY A 86 -1.66 8.18 -22.50
N SER A 87 -2.71 8.94 -22.15
CA SER A 87 -3.50 8.64 -20.94
C SER A 87 -4.15 7.27 -21.00
N MET A 88 -4.26 6.61 -19.85
CA MET A 88 -4.91 5.33 -19.68
C MET A 88 -5.90 5.39 -18.49
N PRO A 89 -7.00 4.67 -18.56
CA PRO A 89 -7.48 3.80 -19.65
C PRO A 89 -7.84 4.58 -20.90
N PHE A 90 -7.46 4.02 -22.07
CA PHE A 90 -7.62 4.69 -23.36
C PHE A 90 -9.11 4.98 -23.69
N ARG A 91 -9.39 6.20 -24.17
CA ARG A 91 -10.74 6.68 -24.53
C ARG A 91 -11.77 6.75 -23.36
N LYS A 92 -11.37 6.55 -22.13
CA LYS A 92 -12.26 6.89 -21.01
C LYS A 92 -12.28 8.41 -20.80
N THR A 93 -13.45 8.91 -20.46
CA THR A 93 -13.67 10.34 -20.15
C THR A 93 -13.38 10.69 -18.71
N THR A 94 -13.22 9.67 -17.88
CA THR A 94 -12.92 9.80 -16.45
C THR A 94 -11.61 9.09 -16.12
N LYS A 95 -10.85 9.69 -15.24
CA LYS A 95 -9.64 9.11 -14.65
C LYS A 95 -10.01 7.92 -13.76
N LEU A 96 -9.06 7.02 -13.53
CA LEU A 96 -9.20 6.03 -12.45
C LEU A 96 -9.36 6.75 -11.11
N SER A 97 -10.05 6.09 -10.16
CA SER A 97 -10.20 6.67 -8.81
C SER A 97 -8.83 6.86 -8.15
N ASP A 98 -8.73 7.87 -7.30
CA ASP A 98 -7.49 8.12 -6.55
C ASP A 98 -7.06 6.92 -5.72
N SER A 99 -8.01 6.16 -5.18
CA SER A 99 -7.73 4.92 -4.45
C SER A 99 -7.14 3.83 -5.35
N THR A 100 -7.61 3.70 -6.58
CA THR A 100 -7.05 2.77 -7.56
C THR A 100 -5.63 3.16 -7.94
N ILE A 101 -5.39 4.44 -8.22
CA ILE A 101 -4.04 4.95 -8.52
C ILE A 101 -3.11 4.74 -7.32
N ALA A 102 -3.58 5.03 -6.11
CA ALA A 102 -2.82 4.82 -4.88
C ALA A 102 -2.42 3.35 -4.67
N LEU A 103 -3.28 2.40 -5.08
CA LEU A 103 -2.97 0.97 -5.00
C LEU A 103 -1.74 0.60 -5.84
N PHE A 104 -1.65 1.07 -7.09
CA PHE A 104 -0.47 0.85 -7.94
C PHE A 104 0.79 1.49 -7.34
N LYS A 105 0.67 2.72 -6.84
CA LYS A 105 1.80 3.44 -6.21
C LYS A 105 2.29 2.75 -4.95
N GLN A 106 1.37 2.25 -4.11
CA GLN A 106 1.72 1.52 -2.90
C GLN A 106 2.39 0.18 -3.23
N TRP A 107 1.85 -0.59 -4.18
CA TRP A 107 2.48 -1.84 -4.60
C TRP A 107 3.91 -1.63 -5.12
N ARG A 108 4.15 -0.56 -5.89
CA ARG A 108 5.50 -0.17 -6.30
C ARG A 108 6.39 0.12 -5.09
N ALA A 109 5.91 0.90 -4.12
CA ALA A 109 6.64 1.26 -2.91
C ALA A 109 6.93 0.03 -2.02
N ASP A 110 6.04 -0.94 -2.00
CA ASP A 110 6.19 -2.20 -1.25
C ASP A 110 7.22 -3.17 -1.86
N GLY A 111 7.74 -2.87 -3.05
CA GLY A 111 8.77 -3.64 -3.72
C GLY A 111 8.26 -4.56 -4.82
N VAL A 112 7.07 -4.26 -5.39
CA VAL A 112 6.47 -4.99 -6.52
C VAL A 112 6.39 -6.50 -6.28
N LEU A 113 5.88 -6.90 -5.15
CA LEU A 113 5.79 -8.31 -4.75
C LEU A 113 4.77 -9.08 -5.62
N GLU A 114 5.08 -10.34 -5.94
CA GLU A 114 4.15 -11.20 -6.68
C GLU A 114 3.10 -11.82 -5.76
N LYS A 115 3.56 -12.36 -4.61
CA LYS A 115 2.75 -13.05 -3.58
C LYS A 115 3.09 -12.56 -2.20
#